data_437d9148ca918e9e3b5dfd3450d1e034
#
_entry.id   437d9148ca918e9e3b5dfd3450d1e034
#
_cell.length_a   1.000
_cell.length_b   1.000
_cell.length_c   1.000
_cell.angle_alpha   90.00
_cell.angle_beta   90.00
_cell.angle_gamma   90.00
#
_symmetry.space_group_name_H-M   'P 1'
#
loop_
_entity.id
_entity.type
_entity.pdbx_description
1 polymer ?
#
loop_
_entity_poly.entity_id
_entity_poly.type
_entity_poly.pdbx_seq_one_letter_code
_entity_poly.pdbx_strand_id
1 'polypeptide(L)'
;MPPEREFADLLGVSRGDLRKALATLEKNGELWRRVGKGTFFGAKPIDELSVVGRVAEQSNPMEVMSARILIEPLLARQAAINATGYHIDELERCLVAQREAVTWRQYENADNRLHLTIAEAFRNTVLVALFDQLNAIRLAIVWGRLRSQTAVPPRDHHSFAQHDAIVRAIRKRDQENAASIM
;
A
#
# COMPACT_ATOMS: atom_id res chain seq x y z
N MET A 1 -9.58 20.24 -8.16
CA MET A 1 -11.03 19.94 -8.34
C MET A 1 -11.83 21.17 -7.94
N PRO A 2 -13.02 21.41 -8.54
CA PRO A 2 -13.90 22.49 -8.10
C PRO A 2 -14.36 22.27 -6.64
N PRO A 3 -14.90 23.29 -5.98
CA PRO A 3 -15.50 23.15 -4.65
C PRO A 3 -16.57 22.06 -4.62
N GLU A 4 -16.69 21.32 -3.51
CA GLU A 4 -17.61 20.15 -3.40
C GLU A 4 -19.06 20.50 -3.80
N ARG A 5 -19.52 21.71 -3.50
CA ARG A 5 -20.87 22.15 -3.87
C ARG A 5 -21.05 22.21 -5.39
N GLU A 6 -20.16 22.93 -6.04
CA GLU A 6 -20.17 23.10 -7.49
C GLU A 6 -19.95 21.78 -8.22
N PHE A 7 -19.10 20.91 -7.66
CA PHE A 7 -18.82 19.60 -8.23
C PHE A 7 -20.01 18.62 -8.09
N ALA A 8 -20.76 18.67 -6.98
CA ALA A 8 -21.99 17.92 -6.82
C ALA A 8 -23.07 18.35 -7.81
N ASP A 9 -23.24 19.68 -7.98
CA ASP A 9 -24.20 20.26 -8.93
C ASP A 9 -23.84 19.85 -10.38
N LEU A 10 -22.55 19.87 -10.74
CA LEU A 10 -22.04 19.50 -12.06
C LEU A 10 -22.26 18.03 -12.39
N LEU A 11 -22.17 17.14 -11.39
CA LEU A 11 -22.38 15.69 -11.54
C LEU A 11 -23.85 15.27 -11.33
N GLY A 12 -24.74 16.18 -10.91
CA GLY A 12 -26.14 15.87 -10.64
C GLY A 12 -26.35 14.91 -9.46
N VAL A 13 -25.43 14.90 -8.48
CA VAL A 13 -25.49 13.99 -7.32
C VAL A 13 -25.65 14.75 -6.01
N SER A 14 -26.09 14.05 -4.94
CA SER A 14 -26.15 14.68 -3.63
C SER A 14 -24.73 14.95 -3.09
N ARG A 15 -24.57 16.01 -2.28
CA ARG A 15 -23.29 16.30 -1.61
C ARG A 15 -22.83 15.14 -0.70
N GLY A 16 -23.80 14.40 -0.13
CA GLY A 16 -23.51 13.23 0.70
C GLY A 16 -22.90 12.10 -0.11
N ASP A 17 -23.44 11.80 -1.28
CA ASP A 17 -22.93 10.74 -2.15
C ASP A 17 -21.58 11.12 -2.76
N LEU A 18 -21.42 12.39 -3.17
CA LEU A 18 -20.12 12.89 -3.60
C LEU A 18 -19.05 12.71 -2.52
N ARG A 19 -19.36 13.06 -1.26
CA ARG A 19 -18.39 12.88 -0.15
C ARG A 19 -18.03 11.44 0.09
N LYS A 20 -18.98 10.50 0.01
CA LYS A 20 -18.72 9.06 0.14
C LYS A 20 -17.82 8.58 -0.99
N ALA A 21 -18.11 8.96 -2.23
CA ALA A 21 -17.29 8.61 -3.38
C ALA A 21 -15.86 9.17 -3.26
N LEU A 22 -15.73 10.45 -2.91
CA LEU A 22 -14.42 11.08 -2.71
C LEU A 22 -13.65 10.44 -1.54
N ALA A 23 -14.31 10.06 -0.45
CA ALA A 23 -13.66 9.36 0.65
C ALA A 23 -13.16 7.96 0.23
N THR A 24 -13.91 7.27 -0.63
CA THR A 24 -13.48 5.99 -1.19
C THR A 24 -12.25 6.17 -2.09
N LEU A 25 -12.25 7.16 -2.97
CA LEU A 25 -11.12 7.47 -3.83
C LEU A 25 -9.87 7.91 -3.02
N GLU A 26 -10.07 8.65 -1.93
CA GLU A 26 -8.98 9.04 -1.03
C GLU A 26 -8.40 7.82 -0.30
N LYS A 27 -9.25 6.92 0.19
CA LYS A 27 -8.83 5.65 0.78
C LYS A 27 -8.05 4.78 -0.20
N ASN A 28 -8.43 4.81 -1.48
CA ASN A 28 -7.74 4.09 -2.56
C ASN A 28 -6.46 4.82 -3.04
N GLY A 29 -6.13 5.99 -2.46
CA GLY A 29 -4.96 6.78 -2.87
C GLY A 29 -5.08 7.43 -4.25
N GLU A 30 -6.29 7.46 -4.83
CA GLU A 30 -6.54 8.05 -6.15
C GLU A 30 -6.67 9.57 -6.11
N LEU A 31 -6.95 10.10 -4.92
CA LEU A 31 -6.93 11.53 -4.64
C LEU A 31 -6.41 11.80 -3.23
N TRP A 32 -6.05 13.04 -2.97
CA TRP A 32 -5.65 13.53 -1.66
C TRP A 32 -6.22 14.93 -1.41
N ARG A 33 -6.36 15.29 -0.14
CA ARG A 33 -6.90 16.58 0.29
C ARG A 33 -5.87 17.36 1.07
N ARG A 34 -5.86 18.67 0.86
CA ARG A 34 -5.08 19.62 1.66
C ARG A 34 -5.99 20.67 2.23
N VAL A 35 -6.01 20.79 3.56
CA VAL A 35 -6.82 21.78 4.25
C VAL A 35 -6.51 23.18 3.72
N GLY A 36 -7.54 23.93 3.33
CA GLY A 36 -7.41 25.27 2.77
C GLY A 36 -6.93 25.34 1.31
N LYS A 37 -6.54 24.22 0.68
CA LYS A 37 -6.06 24.20 -0.71
C LYS A 37 -6.88 23.31 -1.66
N GLY A 38 -7.78 22.48 -1.13
CA GLY A 38 -8.72 21.69 -1.92
C GLY A 38 -8.36 20.21 -2.06
N THR A 39 -8.99 19.58 -3.06
CA THR A 39 -8.85 18.16 -3.40
C THR A 39 -8.10 18.01 -4.73
N PHE A 40 -7.16 17.09 -4.78
CA PHE A 40 -6.26 16.87 -5.91
C PHE A 40 -6.29 15.40 -6.33
N PHE A 41 -6.24 15.13 -7.63
CA PHE A 41 -6.11 13.79 -8.17
C PHE A 41 -4.65 13.32 -8.12
N GLY A 42 -4.48 12.01 -7.96
CA GLY A 42 -3.18 11.38 -7.95
C GLY A 42 -2.60 11.17 -6.55
N ALA A 43 -1.35 10.76 -6.48
CA ALA A 43 -0.64 10.58 -5.23
C ALA A 43 -0.40 11.93 -4.54
N LYS A 44 -0.48 11.93 -3.19
CA LYS A 44 -0.10 13.09 -2.40
C LYS A 44 1.39 13.38 -2.64
N PRO A 45 1.76 14.60 -3.05
CA PRO A 45 3.17 14.97 -3.15
C PRO A 45 3.86 14.77 -1.82
N ILE A 46 5.05 14.21 -1.86
CA ILE A 46 5.89 14.09 -0.68
C ILE A 46 6.46 15.46 -0.40
N ASP A 47 6.40 15.86 0.85
CA ASP A 47 7.08 17.07 1.30
C ASP A 47 8.59 16.85 1.15
N GLU A 48 9.21 17.53 0.20
CA GLU A 48 10.65 17.45 -0.08
C GLU A 48 11.50 17.80 1.16
N LEU A 49 10.96 18.58 2.07
CA LEU A 49 11.60 18.91 3.35
C LEU A 49 11.47 17.77 4.38
N SER A 50 10.63 16.78 4.13
CA SER A 50 10.50 15.60 5.00
C SER A 50 11.72 14.69 4.87
N VAL A 51 11.96 13.88 5.89
CA VAL A 51 13.01 12.84 5.84
C VAL A 51 12.79 11.89 4.66
N VAL A 52 11.53 11.48 4.44
CA VAL A 52 11.14 10.61 3.32
C VAL A 52 11.46 11.24 1.98
N GLY A 53 11.12 12.53 1.79
CA GLY A 53 11.40 13.25 0.54
C GLY A 53 12.89 13.30 0.23
N ARG A 54 13.71 13.74 1.19
CA ARG A 54 15.18 13.79 1.01
C ARG A 54 15.81 12.44 0.71
N VAL A 55 15.38 11.39 1.41
CA VAL A 55 15.91 10.04 1.15
C VAL A 55 15.45 9.55 -0.22
N ALA A 56 14.19 9.79 -0.61
CA ALA A 56 13.70 9.37 -1.91
C ALA A 56 14.43 10.05 -3.09
N GLU A 57 14.82 11.31 -2.94
CA GLU A 57 15.62 12.03 -3.95
C GLU A 57 17.04 11.46 -4.10
N GLN A 58 17.62 10.96 -3.02
CA GLN A 58 18.98 10.43 -2.97
C GLN A 58 19.06 8.94 -3.23
N SER A 59 17.91 8.24 -3.26
CA SER A 59 17.82 6.78 -3.42
C SER A 59 17.37 6.40 -4.83
N ASN A 60 17.64 5.16 -5.17
CA ASN A 60 17.15 4.54 -6.40
C ASN A 60 16.31 3.28 -6.11
N PRO A 61 15.53 2.77 -7.10
CA PRO A 61 14.69 1.60 -6.90
C PRO A 61 15.43 0.35 -6.41
N MET A 62 16.71 0.17 -6.82
CA MET A 62 17.50 -1.00 -6.43
C MET A 62 17.86 -0.97 -4.94
N GLU A 63 18.21 0.21 -4.41
CA GLU A 63 18.49 0.39 -2.98
C GLU A 63 17.28 0.10 -2.12
N VAL A 64 16.11 0.57 -2.54
CA VAL A 64 14.85 0.28 -1.84
C VAL A 64 14.52 -1.21 -1.87
N MET A 65 14.67 -1.86 -3.03
CA MET A 65 14.45 -3.31 -3.14
C MET A 65 15.44 -4.11 -2.29
N SER A 66 16.71 -3.72 -2.28
CA SER A 66 17.73 -4.34 -1.42
C SER A 66 17.36 -4.24 0.07
N ALA A 67 16.90 -3.06 0.51
CA ALA A 67 16.46 -2.87 1.90
C ALA A 67 15.23 -3.75 2.22
N ARG A 68 14.27 -3.88 1.32
CA ARG A 68 13.11 -4.75 1.48
C ARG A 68 13.51 -6.22 1.60
N ILE A 69 14.34 -6.70 0.68
CA ILE A 69 14.84 -8.10 0.68
C ILE A 69 15.54 -8.46 1.99
N LEU A 70 16.22 -7.49 2.62
CA LEU A 70 16.89 -7.72 3.90
C LEU A 70 15.92 -7.73 5.09
N ILE A 71 14.87 -6.93 5.07
CA ILE A 71 14.03 -6.68 6.23
C ILE A 71 12.75 -7.53 6.20
N GLU A 72 12.07 -7.64 5.07
CA GLU A 72 10.75 -8.26 5.00
C GLU A 72 10.72 -9.76 5.33
N PRO A 73 11.72 -10.59 4.96
CA PRO A 73 11.75 -11.98 5.40
C PRO A 73 11.79 -12.13 6.92
N LEU A 74 12.49 -11.25 7.62
CA LEU A 74 12.53 -11.24 9.09
C LEU A 74 11.18 -10.85 9.69
N LEU A 75 10.48 -9.89 9.08
CA LEU A 75 9.14 -9.49 9.48
C LEU A 75 8.15 -10.63 9.26
N ALA A 76 8.21 -11.32 8.12
CA ALA A 76 7.34 -12.45 7.80
C ALA A 76 7.55 -13.63 8.75
N ARG A 77 8.81 -13.95 9.08
CA ARG A 77 9.16 -14.97 10.09
C ARG A 77 8.49 -14.66 11.42
N GLN A 78 8.60 -13.44 11.89
CA GLN A 78 8.04 -13.00 13.16
C GLN A 78 6.51 -12.88 13.12
N ALA A 79 5.96 -12.49 11.98
CA ALA A 79 4.51 -12.50 11.78
C ALA A 79 3.94 -13.91 11.92
N ALA A 80 4.63 -14.94 11.42
CA ALA A 80 4.22 -16.32 11.61
C ALA A 80 4.14 -16.73 13.10
N ILE A 81 4.98 -16.15 13.97
CA ILE A 81 4.93 -16.40 15.41
C ILE A 81 3.77 -15.63 16.05
N ASN A 82 3.64 -14.33 15.75
CA ASN A 82 2.90 -13.36 16.55
C ASN A 82 1.54 -12.95 15.97
N ALA A 83 1.23 -13.31 14.71
CA ALA A 83 -0.03 -12.92 14.07
C ALA A 83 -1.23 -13.37 14.88
N THR A 84 -2.18 -12.47 15.09
CA THR A 84 -3.49 -12.76 15.69
C THR A 84 -4.51 -13.09 14.60
N GLY A 85 -5.71 -13.57 14.97
CA GLY A 85 -6.82 -13.76 14.02
C GLY A 85 -7.11 -12.50 13.21
N TYR A 86 -7.08 -11.33 13.87
CA TYR A 86 -7.25 -10.04 13.20
C TYR A 86 -6.24 -9.82 12.05
N HIS A 87 -4.96 -10.14 12.28
CA HIS A 87 -3.93 -9.99 11.25
C HIS A 87 -4.15 -10.98 10.10
N ILE A 88 -4.54 -12.22 10.40
CA ILE A 88 -4.83 -13.23 9.36
C ILE A 88 -6.02 -12.76 8.49
N ASP A 89 -7.11 -12.31 9.12
CA ASP A 89 -8.29 -11.82 8.40
C ASP A 89 -7.95 -10.61 7.51
N GLU A 90 -7.08 -9.71 8.01
CA GLU A 90 -6.64 -8.55 7.23
C GLU A 90 -5.75 -8.95 6.04
N LEU A 91 -4.83 -9.90 6.23
CA LEU A 91 -4.01 -10.43 5.16
C LEU A 91 -4.87 -11.10 4.07
N GLU A 92 -5.88 -11.89 4.46
CA GLU A 92 -6.82 -12.50 3.51
C GLU A 92 -7.64 -11.44 2.76
N ARG A 93 -8.09 -10.36 3.44
CA ARG A 93 -8.74 -9.23 2.76
C ARG A 93 -7.81 -8.55 1.74
N CYS A 94 -6.52 -8.40 2.06
CA CYS A 94 -5.55 -7.86 1.11
C CYS A 94 -5.39 -8.74 -0.14
N LEU A 95 -5.36 -10.07 0.01
CA LEU A 95 -5.30 -11.01 -1.11
C LEU A 95 -6.52 -10.86 -2.04
N VAL A 96 -7.71 -10.73 -1.47
CA VAL A 96 -8.94 -10.50 -2.25
C VAL A 96 -8.86 -9.15 -2.97
N ALA A 97 -8.50 -8.07 -2.24
CA ALA A 97 -8.41 -6.72 -2.81
C ALA A 97 -7.38 -6.63 -3.95
N GLN A 98 -6.26 -7.35 -3.88
CA GLN A 98 -5.30 -7.43 -4.97
C GLN A 98 -5.91 -8.05 -6.24
N ARG A 99 -6.72 -9.10 -6.11
CA ARG A 99 -7.36 -9.78 -7.25
C ARG A 99 -8.51 -9.00 -7.84
N GLU A 100 -9.21 -8.23 -7.03
CA GLU A 100 -10.34 -7.38 -7.42
C GLU A 100 -9.91 -6.00 -7.93
N ALA A 101 -8.61 -5.69 -7.84
CA ALA A 101 -8.07 -4.42 -8.30
C ALA A 101 -8.34 -4.21 -9.79
N VAL A 102 -8.95 -3.10 -10.14
CA VAL A 102 -9.22 -2.70 -11.53
C VAL A 102 -8.22 -1.68 -12.06
N THR A 103 -7.27 -1.25 -11.22
CA THR A 103 -6.13 -0.41 -11.58
C THR A 103 -4.86 -0.88 -10.89
N TRP A 104 -3.70 -0.57 -11.48
CA TRP A 104 -2.40 -0.81 -10.84
C TRP A 104 -2.30 -0.13 -9.46
N ARG A 105 -2.88 1.05 -9.30
CA ARG A 105 -2.87 1.77 -8.04
C ARG A 105 -3.65 1.04 -6.95
N GLN A 106 -4.82 0.51 -7.28
CA GLN A 106 -5.60 -0.30 -6.33
C GLN A 106 -4.83 -1.56 -5.92
N TYR A 107 -4.21 -2.23 -6.90
CA TYR A 107 -3.33 -3.36 -6.63
C TYR A 107 -2.17 -2.98 -5.71
N GLU A 108 -1.43 -1.92 -6.02
CA GLU A 108 -0.30 -1.45 -5.23
C GLU A 108 -0.71 -1.02 -3.81
N ASN A 109 -1.89 -0.45 -3.62
CA ASN A 109 -2.40 -0.12 -2.30
C ASN A 109 -2.70 -1.38 -1.48
N ALA A 110 -3.31 -2.39 -2.09
CA ALA A 110 -3.57 -3.68 -1.44
C ALA A 110 -2.28 -4.45 -1.14
N ASP A 111 -1.29 -4.38 -2.04
CA ASP A 111 0.06 -4.90 -1.87
C ASP A 111 0.76 -4.24 -0.67
N ASN A 112 0.77 -2.92 -0.64
CA ASN A 112 1.33 -2.16 0.47
C ASN A 112 0.66 -2.51 1.81
N ARG A 113 -0.66 -2.64 1.81
CA ARG A 113 -1.40 -3.01 3.02
C ARG A 113 -1.06 -4.41 3.50
N LEU A 114 -0.88 -5.37 2.59
CA LEU A 114 -0.43 -6.73 2.92
C LEU A 114 0.92 -6.70 3.62
N HIS A 115 1.93 -6.07 3.04
CA HIS A 115 3.27 -5.98 3.62
C HIS A 115 3.28 -5.23 4.96
N LEU A 116 2.50 -4.14 5.08
CA LEU A 116 2.36 -3.42 6.34
C LEU A 116 1.70 -4.28 7.42
N THR A 117 0.66 -5.04 7.07
CA THR A 117 -0.02 -5.96 8.00
C THR A 117 0.93 -7.05 8.50
N ILE A 118 1.83 -7.54 7.64
CA ILE A 118 2.90 -8.48 8.06
C ILE A 118 3.83 -7.81 9.07
N ALA A 119 4.23 -6.56 8.84
CA ALA A 119 5.06 -5.81 9.78
C ALA A 119 4.32 -5.54 11.11
N GLU A 120 3.03 -5.17 11.06
CA GLU A 120 2.17 -4.95 12.23
C GLU A 120 2.04 -6.24 13.06
N ALA A 121 1.94 -7.41 12.39
CA ALA A 121 1.84 -8.71 13.05
C ALA A 121 3.10 -9.08 13.85
N PHE A 122 4.26 -8.47 13.58
CA PHE A 122 5.45 -8.61 14.43
C PHE A 122 5.23 -8.00 15.83
N ARG A 123 4.30 -7.05 16.00
CA ARG A 123 3.97 -6.38 17.27
C ARG A 123 5.14 -5.61 17.88
N ASN A 124 6.00 -5.07 17.06
CA ASN A 124 7.08 -4.17 17.46
C ASN A 124 6.88 -2.79 16.81
N THR A 125 6.39 -1.83 17.59
CA THR A 125 6.03 -0.49 17.11
C THR A 125 7.19 0.23 16.43
N VAL A 126 8.43 0.03 16.90
CA VAL A 126 9.61 0.66 16.31
C VAL A 126 9.88 0.11 14.92
N LEU A 127 9.82 -1.22 14.75
CA LEU A 127 10.02 -1.85 13.43
C LEU A 127 8.88 -1.54 12.47
N VAL A 128 7.63 -1.45 12.95
CA VAL A 128 6.50 -0.99 12.14
C VAL A 128 6.77 0.43 11.63
N ALA A 129 7.20 1.35 12.48
CA ALA A 129 7.50 2.72 12.08
C ALA A 129 8.66 2.80 11.08
N LEU A 130 9.72 2.01 11.24
CA LEU A 130 10.82 1.93 10.27
C LEU A 130 10.37 1.35 8.94
N PHE A 131 9.56 0.30 8.95
CA PHE A 131 9.00 -0.28 7.74
C PHE A 131 8.06 0.69 7.01
N ASP A 132 7.25 1.45 7.75
CA ASP A 132 6.35 2.46 7.18
C ASP A 132 7.14 3.58 6.49
N GLN A 133 8.28 4.02 7.07
CA GLN A 133 9.20 4.96 6.41
C GLN A 133 9.80 4.37 5.13
N LEU A 134 10.28 3.13 5.17
CA LEU A 134 10.81 2.44 3.99
C LEU A 134 9.76 2.32 2.88
N ASN A 135 8.53 1.98 3.26
CA ASN A 135 7.40 1.88 2.33
C ASN A 135 7.03 3.25 1.73
N ALA A 136 7.05 4.32 2.53
CA ALA A 136 6.83 5.68 2.05
C ALA A 136 7.90 6.11 1.03
N ILE A 137 9.19 5.78 1.26
CA ILE A 137 10.29 6.03 0.32
C ILE A 137 10.05 5.23 -0.97
N ARG A 138 9.68 3.96 -0.89
CA ARG A 138 9.35 3.13 -2.05
C ARG A 138 8.25 3.76 -2.90
N LEU A 139 7.17 4.17 -2.28
CA LEU A 139 6.05 4.81 -2.96
C LEU A 139 6.47 6.10 -3.65
N ALA A 140 7.33 6.91 -3.01
CA ALA A 140 7.89 8.12 -3.58
C ALA A 140 8.63 7.87 -4.89
N ILE A 141 9.50 6.88 -4.88
CA ILE A 141 10.37 6.55 -6.02
C ILE A 141 9.58 5.89 -7.16
N VAL A 142 8.66 4.98 -6.82
CA VAL A 142 7.88 4.23 -7.83
C VAL A 142 6.79 5.10 -8.45
N TRP A 143 6.08 5.90 -7.65
CA TRP A 143 4.98 6.73 -8.15
C TRP A 143 5.43 8.01 -8.87
N GLY A 144 6.67 8.46 -8.63
CA GLY A 144 7.28 9.52 -9.42
C GLY A 144 7.56 9.11 -10.88
N ARG A 145 7.56 7.81 -11.17
CA ARG A 145 7.65 7.27 -12.53
C ARG A 145 6.25 6.87 -12.98
N LEU A 146 5.60 7.75 -13.72
CA LEU A 146 4.32 7.46 -14.38
C LEU A 146 4.42 6.13 -15.13
N ARG A 147 3.76 5.09 -14.62
CA ARG A 147 3.48 3.90 -15.42
C ARG A 147 2.48 4.31 -16.48
N SER A 148 2.97 4.51 -17.69
CA SER A 148 2.16 4.86 -18.87
C SER A 148 1.22 3.74 -19.34
N GLN A 149 1.14 2.63 -18.61
CA GLN A 149 0.32 1.48 -18.99
C GLN A 149 -0.93 1.40 -18.13
N THR A 150 -2.04 1.52 -18.80
CA THR A 150 -3.42 1.51 -18.31
C THR A 150 -3.97 0.12 -17.95
N ALA A 151 -3.18 -0.93 -18.14
CA ALA A 151 -3.62 -2.29 -17.88
C ALA A 151 -3.62 -2.63 -16.39
N VAL A 152 -4.62 -3.37 -15.97
CA VAL A 152 -4.71 -4.08 -14.68
C VAL A 152 -3.54 -5.07 -14.58
N PRO A 153 -3.05 -5.45 -13.39
CA PRO A 153 -2.12 -6.56 -13.26
C PRO A 153 -2.67 -7.80 -13.97
N PRO A 154 -1.88 -8.50 -14.80
CA PRO A 154 -2.35 -9.74 -15.41
C PRO A 154 -2.78 -10.73 -14.32
N ARG A 155 -3.81 -11.53 -14.60
CA ARG A 155 -4.34 -12.49 -13.62
C ARG A 155 -3.34 -13.55 -13.18
N ASP A 156 -2.32 -13.78 -13.96
CA ASP A 156 -1.19 -14.69 -13.71
C ASP A 156 0.06 -13.98 -13.17
N HIS A 157 -0.08 -12.73 -12.71
CA HIS A 157 1.04 -12.01 -12.13
C HIS A 157 1.63 -12.80 -10.96
N HIS A 158 2.92 -13.04 -11.01
CA HIS A 158 3.66 -13.94 -10.09
C HIS A 158 3.44 -13.63 -8.61
N SER A 159 3.25 -12.35 -8.26
CA SER A 159 3.04 -11.93 -6.87
C SER A 159 1.77 -12.51 -6.23
N PHE A 160 0.71 -12.81 -6.99
CA PHE A 160 -0.49 -13.41 -6.42
C PHE A 160 -0.18 -14.76 -5.75
N ALA A 161 0.54 -15.63 -6.46
CA ALA A 161 0.92 -16.95 -5.94
C ALA A 161 1.89 -16.84 -4.74
N GLN A 162 2.82 -15.88 -4.80
CA GLN A 162 3.76 -15.61 -3.71
C GLN A 162 3.04 -15.10 -2.45
N HIS A 163 2.16 -14.11 -2.59
CA HIS A 163 1.39 -13.57 -1.47
C HIS A 163 0.48 -14.62 -0.83
N ASP A 164 -0.19 -15.45 -1.64
CA ASP A 164 -0.97 -16.60 -1.13
C ASP A 164 -0.10 -17.56 -0.30
N ALA A 165 1.09 -17.84 -0.78
CA ALA A 165 2.01 -18.76 -0.11
C ALA A 165 2.52 -18.16 1.21
N ILE A 166 2.87 -16.87 1.24
CA ILE A 166 3.30 -16.17 2.46
C ILE A 166 2.18 -16.16 3.50
N VAL A 167 0.97 -15.74 3.12
CA VAL A 167 -0.18 -15.68 4.04
C VAL A 167 -0.52 -17.07 4.57
N ARG A 168 -0.46 -18.08 3.72
CA ARG A 168 -0.65 -19.50 4.12
C ARG A 168 0.40 -19.95 5.13
N ALA A 169 1.68 -19.59 4.92
CA ALA A 169 2.76 -19.92 5.84
C ALA A 169 2.56 -19.23 7.20
N ILE A 170 2.22 -17.93 7.20
CA ILE A 170 1.93 -17.17 8.42
C ILE A 170 0.76 -17.82 9.18
N ARG A 171 -0.34 -18.15 8.49
CA ARG A 171 -1.51 -18.82 9.08
C ARG A 171 -1.17 -20.17 9.71
N LYS A 172 -0.28 -20.93 9.06
CA LYS A 172 0.21 -22.24 9.55
C LYS A 172 1.30 -22.14 10.62
N ARG A 173 1.72 -20.93 11.00
CA ARG A 173 2.83 -20.71 11.92
C ARG A 173 4.18 -21.24 11.39
N ASP A 174 4.32 -21.34 10.08
CA ASP A 174 5.52 -21.83 9.41
C ASP A 174 6.49 -20.69 9.14
N GLN A 175 7.37 -20.48 10.10
CA GLN A 175 8.31 -19.35 10.14
C GLN A 175 9.32 -19.40 8.98
N GLU A 176 9.83 -20.58 8.69
CA GLU A 176 10.87 -20.74 7.67
C GLU A 176 10.30 -20.52 6.27
N ASN A 177 9.15 -21.09 5.97
CA ASN A 177 8.49 -20.86 4.69
C ASN A 177 7.99 -19.41 4.58
N ALA A 178 7.47 -18.78 5.65
CA ALA A 178 7.09 -17.37 5.61
C ALA A 178 8.27 -16.45 5.24
N ALA A 179 9.45 -16.72 5.79
CA ALA A 179 10.66 -15.94 5.48
C ALA A 179 11.22 -16.25 4.09
N SER A 180 11.25 -17.52 3.68
CA SER A 180 11.91 -17.93 2.42
C SER A 180 11.13 -17.55 1.17
N ILE A 181 9.80 -17.38 1.29
CA ILE A 181 8.93 -17.00 0.18
C ILE A 181 8.85 -15.47 0.04
N MET A 182 8.99 -14.72 1.16
CA MET A 182 9.01 -13.26 1.17
C MET A 182 10.22 -12.71 0.43
#